data_cb359c74e208a13399fe8aec26ce7ec3
#
_entry.id   cb359c74e208a13399fe8aec26ce7ec3
#
_cell.length_a   1.000
_cell.length_b   1.000
_cell.length_c   1.000
_cell.angle_alpha   90.00
_cell.angle_beta   90.00
_cell.angle_gamma   90.00
#
_symmetry.space_group_name_H-M   'P 1'
#
loop_
_entity.id
_entity.type
_entity.pdbx_description
1 polymer ?
#
loop_
_entity_poly.entity_id
_entity_poly.type
_entity_poly.pdbx_seq_one_letter_code
_entity_poly.pdbx_strand_id
1 'polypeptide(L)'
;MMNGRMVTKMLFKVINNKKSSKQNTLEIVFKLSKKINFTENTKNYDLFLDSMCLNLKKIKYSMLDSIFNKEKYVEGNYLTEASYLNGIRIIDNNIDDKRKVVGGRGLLAVVSINLVGLAIKENKESKRFSKKSFLKKIEQVLLAARQVLYDRFEELSEKSRNDYPMLFGQNLWLESDKIKEEDKLRRALKHRSTCNRI
;
A
#
# COMPACT_ATOMS: atom_id res chain seq x y z
N MET A 1 15.94 26.13 4.43
CA MET A 1 15.36 24.78 4.22
C MET A 1 14.90 24.21 5.55
N MET A 2 13.64 23.84 5.68
CA MET A 2 13.13 23.24 6.92
C MET A 2 13.72 21.84 7.10
N ASN A 3 14.31 21.58 8.28
CA ASN A 3 14.93 20.28 8.56
C ASN A 3 13.83 19.20 8.66
N GLY A 4 13.94 18.11 7.92
CA GLY A 4 12.95 17.01 7.92
C GLY A 4 12.62 16.46 9.31
N ARG A 5 13.59 16.48 10.23
CA ARG A 5 13.40 16.13 11.64
C ARG A 5 12.41 17.07 12.36
N MET A 6 12.49 18.36 12.08
CA MET A 6 11.57 19.37 12.65
C MET A 6 10.16 19.15 12.12
N VAL A 7 10.01 18.89 10.82
CA VAL A 7 8.71 18.55 10.21
C VAL A 7 8.09 17.34 10.87
N THR A 8 8.87 16.27 11.08
CA THR A 8 8.39 15.04 11.74
C THR A 8 7.90 15.31 13.15
N LYS A 9 8.65 16.09 13.95
CA LYS A 9 8.23 16.45 15.31
C LYS A 9 6.96 17.31 15.33
N MET A 10 6.81 18.24 14.39
CA MET A 10 5.57 19.03 14.24
C MET A 10 4.38 18.14 13.86
N LEU A 11 4.57 17.21 12.93
CA LEU A 11 3.54 16.25 12.52
C LEU A 11 3.09 15.42 13.74
N PHE A 12 4.01 14.93 14.55
CA PHE A 12 3.70 14.16 15.75
C PHE A 12 2.88 14.99 16.76
N LYS A 13 3.22 16.26 16.97
CA LYS A 13 2.44 17.17 17.83
C LYS A 13 1.00 17.35 17.29
N VAL A 14 0.83 17.55 15.98
CA VAL A 14 -0.50 17.71 15.37
C VAL A 14 -1.34 16.45 15.52
N ILE A 15 -0.75 15.27 15.35
CA ILE A 15 -1.47 13.99 15.49
C ILE A 15 -1.89 13.76 16.94
N ASN A 16 -1.02 14.08 17.89
CA ASN A 16 -1.29 13.90 19.31
C ASN A 16 -2.39 14.85 19.82
N ASN A 17 -2.40 16.09 19.32
CA ASN A 17 -3.37 17.12 19.74
C ASN A 17 -4.75 16.98 19.12
N LYS A 18 -4.91 16.26 18.01
CA LYS A 18 -6.23 16.05 17.42
C LYS A 18 -7.03 15.03 18.22
N LYS A 19 -7.99 15.52 19.01
CA LYS A 19 -9.11 14.69 19.50
C LYS A 19 -9.67 13.95 18.30
N SER A 20 -9.66 12.62 18.38
CA SER A 20 -10.10 11.69 17.36
C SER A 20 -11.41 12.11 16.71
N SER A 21 -11.40 12.78 15.58
CA SER A 21 -12.57 12.82 14.72
C SER A 21 -12.66 11.46 14.03
N LYS A 22 -13.88 10.90 13.96
CA LYS A 22 -14.18 9.59 13.33
C LYS A 22 -13.75 9.49 11.86
N GLN A 23 -13.26 10.57 11.24
CA GLN A 23 -12.94 10.69 9.82
C GLN A 23 -11.43 10.80 9.50
N ASN A 24 -10.54 10.46 10.43
CA ASN A 24 -9.11 10.53 10.12
C ASN A 24 -8.68 9.35 9.23
N THR A 25 -8.69 9.59 7.93
CA THR A 25 -8.16 8.68 6.90
C THR A 25 -6.64 8.77 6.74
N LEU A 26 -5.95 9.63 7.50
CA LEU A 26 -4.50 9.76 7.40
C LEU A 26 -3.81 8.59 8.10
N GLU A 27 -3.12 7.78 7.33
CA GLU A 27 -2.24 6.72 7.80
C GLU A 27 -0.79 7.17 7.64
N ILE A 28 -0.01 7.04 8.72
CA ILE A 28 1.41 7.36 8.70
C ILE A 28 2.19 6.07 8.76
N VAL A 29 3.10 5.89 7.80
CA VAL A 29 4.06 4.80 7.80
C VAL A 29 5.41 5.32 8.23
N PHE A 30 5.85 4.91 9.42
CA PHE A 30 7.16 5.23 9.94
C PHE A 30 8.16 4.14 9.50
N LYS A 31 9.08 4.53 8.63
CA LYS A 31 10.10 3.62 8.10
C LYS A 31 11.24 3.47 9.09
N LEU A 32 11.57 2.24 9.45
CA LEU A 32 12.62 1.91 10.41
C LEU A 32 13.81 1.27 9.73
N SER A 33 15.01 1.72 10.09
CA SER A 33 16.27 1.10 9.70
C SER A 33 17.24 1.11 10.89
N LYS A 34 17.94 0.00 11.10
CA LYS A 34 18.92 -0.16 12.17
C LYS A 34 19.99 0.94 12.16
N LYS A 35 20.40 1.36 10.96
CA LYS A 35 21.46 2.38 10.78
C LYS A 35 20.96 3.82 10.94
N ILE A 36 19.65 4.07 10.90
CA ILE A 36 19.09 5.42 10.79
C ILE A 36 18.36 5.86 12.05
N ASN A 37 17.42 5.03 12.54
CA ASN A 37 16.49 5.46 13.58
C ASN A 37 15.97 4.34 14.50
N PHE A 38 16.45 3.11 14.35
CA PHE A 38 15.94 1.98 15.14
C PHE A 38 16.92 1.51 16.24
N THR A 39 18.20 1.85 16.14
CA THR A 39 19.22 1.49 17.15
C THR A 39 19.53 2.69 18.03
N GLU A 40 19.73 2.46 19.32
CA GLU A 40 19.86 3.45 20.39
C GLU A 40 20.85 4.59 20.08
N ASN A 41 21.96 4.33 19.45
CA ASN A 41 23.00 5.32 19.15
C ASN A 41 22.82 6.00 17.77
N THR A 42 21.68 5.83 17.12
CA THR A 42 21.45 6.46 15.82
C THR A 42 20.85 7.85 15.95
N LYS A 43 21.18 8.74 15.00
CA LYS A 43 20.83 10.17 15.01
C LYS A 43 19.35 10.48 15.21
N ASN A 44 18.46 9.58 14.78
CA ASN A 44 17.01 9.78 14.78
C ASN A 44 16.27 8.77 15.68
N TYR A 45 16.96 8.11 16.61
CA TYR A 45 16.36 7.16 17.53
C TYR A 45 15.29 7.80 18.42
N ASP A 46 15.51 9.05 18.85
CA ASP A 46 14.52 9.82 19.60
C ASP A 46 13.20 10.02 18.85
N LEU A 47 13.22 10.17 17.52
CA LEU A 47 12.01 10.24 16.73
C LEU A 47 11.23 8.90 16.72
N PHE A 48 11.94 7.79 16.77
CA PHE A 48 11.31 6.49 16.94
C PHE A 48 10.64 6.38 18.31
N LEU A 49 11.32 6.76 19.38
CA LEU A 49 10.74 6.78 20.73
C LEU A 49 9.52 7.71 20.81
N ASP A 50 9.65 8.94 20.28
CA ASP A 50 8.53 9.89 20.20
C ASP A 50 7.31 9.26 19.47
N SER A 51 7.55 8.52 18.39
CA SER A 51 6.49 7.84 17.62
C SER A 51 5.78 6.76 18.43
N MET A 52 6.49 6.04 19.29
CA MET A 52 5.93 5.00 20.17
C MET A 52 5.02 5.56 21.26
N CYS A 53 5.25 6.81 21.68
CA CYS A 53 4.39 7.51 22.64
C CYS A 53 3.08 8.02 22.03
N LEU A 54 2.94 7.97 20.70
CA LEU A 54 1.74 8.39 19.99
C LEU A 54 0.69 7.29 19.96
N ASN A 55 -0.55 7.67 19.63
CA ASN A 55 -1.63 6.72 19.47
C ASN A 55 -1.33 5.74 18.33
N LEU A 56 -1.00 4.50 18.66
CA LEU A 56 -0.56 3.42 17.77
C LEU A 56 -1.52 3.12 16.61
N LYS A 57 -2.82 3.49 16.71
CA LYS A 57 -3.79 3.28 15.65
C LYS A 57 -3.52 4.10 14.38
N LYS A 58 -2.70 5.16 14.49
CA LYS A 58 -2.43 6.11 13.40
C LYS A 58 -1.05 5.91 12.76
N ILE A 59 -0.17 5.17 13.41
CA ILE A 59 1.19 4.94 12.93
C ILE A 59 1.38 3.46 12.67
N LYS A 60 1.84 3.13 11.48
CA LYS A 60 2.32 1.80 11.10
C LYS A 60 3.82 1.83 10.94
N TYR A 61 4.48 0.76 11.32
CA TYR A 61 5.93 0.64 11.22
C TYR A 61 6.31 -0.28 10.07
N SER A 62 7.31 0.13 9.28
CA SER A 62 7.89 -0.65 8.21
C SER A 62 9.39 -0.84 8.46
N MET A 63 9.81 -2.08 8.69
CA MET A 63 11.22 -2.46 8.88
C MET A 63 11.89 -2.62 7.51
N LEU A 64 12.66 -1.61 7.08
CA LEU A 64 13.37 -1.64 5.80
C LEU A 64 14.44 -2.76 5.75
N ASP A 65 15.09 -3.01 6.88
CA ASP A 65 16.16 -4.02 7.01
C ASP A 65 15.65 -5.43 7.30
N SER A 66 14.35 -5.68 7.20
CA SER A 66 13.80 -7.02 7.40
C SER A 66 14.24 -7.96 6.27
N ILE A 67 14.30 -9.27 6.56
CA ILE A 67 14.67 -10.29 5.57
C ILE A 67 13.78 -10.19 4.33
N PHE A 68 12.48 -9.91 4.52
CA PHE A 68 11.49 -9.78 3.43
C PHE A 68 11.68 -8.54 2.56
N ASN A 69 12.32 -7.49 3.10
CA ASN A 69 12.52 -6.23 2.38
C ASN A 69 13.95 -6.09 1.85
N LYS A 70 14.90 -6.90 2.37
CA LYS A 70 16.34 -6.74 2.15
C LYS A 70 16.73 -6.81 0.68
N GLU A 71 16.11 -7.70 -0.09
CA GLU A 71 16.40 -7.86 -1.52
C GLU A 71 15.92 -6.67 -2.37
N LYS A 72 14.93 -5.93 -1.88
CA LYS A 72 14.27 -4.83 -2.58
C LYS A 72 14.66 -3.46 -2.07
N TYR A 73 15.29 -3.42 -0.90
CA TYR A 73 15.77 -2.19 -0.30
C TYR A 73 17.18 -1.88 -0.80
N VAL A 74 17.29 -0.80 -1.56
CA VAL A 74 18.57 -0.22 -1.93
C VAL A 74 18.91 0.88 -0.94
N GLU A 75 20.04 0.78 -0.26
CA GLU A 75 20.49 1.77 0.73
C GLU A 75 20.49 3.18 0.10
N GLY A 76 19.84 4.12 0.76
CA GLY A 76 19.65 5.49 0.25
C GLY A 76 18.44 5.71 -0.65
N ASN A 77 17.75 4.69 -1.12
CA ASN A 77 16.53 4.83 -1.92
C ASN A 77 15.27 4.56 -1.08
N TYR A 78 14.89 5.55 -0.29
CA TYR A 78 13.72 5.47 0.59
C TYR A 78 12.37 5.62 -0.13
N LEU A 79 12.39 5.80 -1.45
CA LEU A 79 11.21 5.97 -2.28
C LEU A 79 10.69 4.64 -2.86
N THR A 80 11.38 3.53 -2.62
CA THR A 80 11.00 2.21 -3.17
C THR A 80 9.77 1.61 -2.50
N GLU A 81 9.38 2.07 -1.33
CA GLU A 81 8.22 1.59 -0.60
C GLU A 81 7.11 2.63 -0.56
N ALA A 82 5.92 2.27 -1.03
CA ALA A 82 4.70 3.01 -0.78
C ALA A 82 3.76 2.20 0.10
N SER A 83 3.05 2.89 0.99
CA SER A 83 2.00 2.30 1.81
C SER A 83 0.65 2.83 1.38
N TYR A 84 -0.31 1.92 1.32
CA TYR A 84 -1.68 2.24 0.97
C TYR A 84 -2.62 1.92 2.13
N LEU A 85 -3.87 2.35 1.99
CA LEU A 85 -4.91 2.12 2.98
C LEU A 85 -5.00 0.63 3.35
N ASN A 86 -5.32 0.35 4.62
CA ASN A 86 -5.45 -1.01 5.17
C ASN A 86 -4.15 -1.83 5.25
N GLY A 87 -2.99 -1.17 5.25
CA GLY A 87 -1.71 -1.84 5.44
C GLY A 87 -1.17 -2.60 4.23
N ILE A 88 -1.80 -2.43 3.08
CA ILE A 88 -1.27 -2.96 1.82
C ILE A 88 -0.10 -2.08 1.42
N ARG A 89 1.06 -2.70 1.21
CA ARG A 89 2.30 -2.03 0.84
C ARG A 89 2.79 -2.51 -0.50
N ILE A 90 3.33 -1.58 -1.27
CA ILE A 90 4.05 -1.87 -2.51
C ILE A 90 5.50 -1.53 -2.28
N ILE A 91 6.37 -2.50 -2.41
CA ILE A 91 7.80 -2.37 -2.16
C ILE A 91 8.57 -2.25 -3.48
N ASP A 92 8.00 -2.74 -4.58
CA ASP A 92 8.67 -2.83 -5.85
C ASP A 92 7.77 -2.55 -7.06
N ASN A 93 8.39 -2.24 -8.20
CA ASN A 93 7.71 -2.08 -9.46
C ASN A 93 8.03 -3.26 -10.39
N ASN A 94 7.21 -4.30 -10.32
CA ASN A 94 7.38 -5.49 -11.17
C ASN A 94 7.02 -5.27 -12.65
N ILE A 95 6.52 -4.08 -13.01
CA ILE A 95 6.04 -3.77 -14.37
C ILE A 95 7.08 -2.96 -15.14
N ASP A 96 7.86 -2.13 -14.44
CA ASP A 96 8.86 -1.25 -15.05
C ASP A 96 10.11 -1.22 -14.19
N ASP A 97 11.05 -2.12 -14.48
CA ASP A 97 12.34 -2.27 -13.78
C ASP A 97 13.21 -1.00 -13.85
N LYS A 98 12.94 -0.12 -14.79
CA LYS A 98 13.66 1.15 -14.95
C LYS A 98 13.16 2.23 -13.99
N ARG A 99 11.97 2.08 -13.41
CA ARG A 99 11.36 3.06 -12.53
C ARG A 99 11.27 2.54 -11.11
N LYS A 100 12.25 2.87 -10.31
CA LYS A 100 12.30 2.52 -8.87
C LYS A 100 11.38 3.38 -7.99
N VAL A 101 10.65 4.34 -8.56
CA VAL A 101 9.77 5.25 -7.81
C VAL A 101 8.39 4.62 -7.66
N VAL A 102 7.92 4.47 -6.43
CA VAL A 102 6.61 3.90 -6.08
C VAL A 102 5.57 4.98 -5.82
N GLY A 103 5.98 6.23 -5.59
CA GLY A 103 5.09 7.38 -5.41
C GLY A 103 4.28 7.71 -6.68
N GLY A 104 3.13 8.34 -6.51
CA GLY A 104 2.24 8.73 -7.61
C GLY A 104 1.48 7.56 -8.24
N ARG A 105 1.33 6.45 -7.53
CA ARG A 105 0.57 5.26 -7.93
C ARG A 105 -0.60 5.06 -6.99
N GLY A 106 -1.61 4.32 -7.45
CA GLY A 106 -2.78 3.98 -6.66
C GLY A 106 -3.06 2.49 -6.63
N LEU A 107 -3.79 2.08 -5.62
CA LEU A 107 -4.37 0.76 -5.49
C LEU A 107 -5.77 0.79 -6.09
N LEU A 108 -6.01 0.04 -7.16
CA LEU A 108 -7.30 0.06 -7.87
C LEU A 108 -8.36 -0.77 -7.16
N ALA A 109 -7.99 -1.94 -6.71
CA ALA A 109 -8.89 -2.86 -6.04
C ALA A 109 -8.14 -3.86 -5.17
N VAL A 110 -8.82 -4.37 -4.15
CA VAL A 110 -8.34 -5.43 -3.25
C VAL A 110 -9.45 -6.44 -3.05
N VAL A 111 -9.10 -7.70 -3.12
CA VAL A 111 -9.98 -8.80 -2.74
C VAL A 111 -9.37 -9.55 -1.58
N SER A 112 -10.12 -9.72 -0.50
CA SER A 112 -9.71 -10.49 0.66
C SER A 112 -10.40 -11.85 0.66
N ILE A 113 -9.63 -12.92 0.78
CA ILE A 113 -10.15 -14.29 0.81
C ILE A 113 -10.11 -14.82 2.24
N ASN A 114 -11.28 -15.21 2.76
CA ASN A 114 -11.40 -15.82 4.09
C ASN A 114 -11.07 -17.32 4.02
N LEU A 115 -9.79 -17.65 4.11
CA LEU A 115 -9.33 -19.05 4.07
C LEU A 115 -9.87 -19.89 5.23
N VAL A 116 -10.05 -19.31 6.40
CA VAL A 116 -10.62 -20.00 7.57
C VAL A 116 -12.07 -20.38 7.29
N GLY A 117 -12.86 -19.45 6.76
CA GLY A 117 -14.25 -19.72 6.37
C GLY A 117 -14.35 -20.83 5.32
N LEU A 118 -13.45 -20.84 4.33
CA LEU A 118 -13.38 -21.90 3.33
C LEU A 118 -13.02 -23.26 3.93
N ALA A 119 -12.08 -23.30 4.88
CA ALA A 119 -11.70 -24.55 5.56
C ALA A 119 -12.85 -25.11 6.41
N ILE A 120 -13.56 -24.24 7.15
CA ILE A 120 -14.73 -24.63 7.94
C ILE A 120 -15.84 -25.20 7.01
N LYS A 121 -16.09 -24.53 5.90
CA LYS A 121 -17.09 -24.97 4.91
C LYS A 121 -16.72 -26.33 4.33
N GLU A 122 -15.45 -26.54 3.94
CA GLU A 122 -14.95 -27.82 3.45
C GLU A 122 -15.16 -28.95 4.47
N ASN A 123 -14.81 -28.72 5.73
CA ASN A 123 -14.95 -29.71 6.79
C ASN A 123 -16.42 -30.11 7.04
N LYS A 124 -17.36 -29.17 6.92
CA LYS A 124 -18.79 -29.43 7.07
C LYS A 124 -19.37 -30.23 5.90
N GLU A 125 -18.98 -29.89 4.68
CA GLU A 125 -19.52 -30.53 3.46
C GLU A 125 -18.96 -31.93 3.24
N SER A 126 -17.69 -32.16 3.53
CA SER A 126 -16.99 -33.41 3.24
C SER A 126 -17.00 -34.42 4.39
N LYS A 127 -17.73 -34.17 5.49
CA LYS A 127 -17.71 -34.98 6.73
C LYS A 127 -16.28 -35.22 7.30
N ARG A 128 -15.24 -35.02 6.53
CA ARG A 128 -13.82 -35.11 6.89
C ARG A 128 -13.03 -34.15 6.01
N PHE A 129 -12.17 -33.33 6.60
CA PHE A 129 -11.32 -32.39 5.88
C PHE A 129 -10.45 -33.10 4.83
N SER A 130 -10.56 -32.67 3.58
CA SER A 130 -9.74 -33.13 2.46
C SER A 130 -8.85 -32.01 1.96
N LYS A 131 -7.53 -32.14 2.11
CA LYS A 131 -6.56 -31.16 1.60
C LYS A 131 -6.72 -30.92 0.09
N LYS A 132 -6.93 -32.00 -0.68
CA LYS A 132 -7.10 -31.93 -2.15
C LYS A 132 -8.34 -31.13 -2.53
N SER A 133 -9.48 -31.41 -1.90
CA SER A 133 -10.73 -30.68 -2.14
C SER A 133 -10.62 -29.22 -1.70
N PHE A 134 -10.00 -28.96 -0.56
CA PHE A 134 -9.76 -27.60 -0.07
C PHE A 134 -8.91 -26.77 -1.03
N LEU A 135 -7.81 -27.33 -1.56
CA LEU A 135 -6.96 -26.64 -2.54
C LEU A 135 -7.73 -26.34 -3.83
N LYS A 136 -8.58 -27.26 -4.32
CA LYS A 136 -9.43 -27.02 -5.47
C LYS A 136 -10.43 -25.87 -5.23
N LYS A 137 -11.01 -25.78 -4.04
CA LYS A 137 -11.87 -24.65 -3.66
C LYS A 137 -11.13 -23.32 -3.60
N ILE A 138 -9.90 -23.32 -3.07
CA ILE A 138 -9.05 -22.12 -3.09
C ILE A 138 -8.82 -21.68 -4.54
N GLU A 139 -8.46 -22.58 -5.44
CA GLU A 139 -8.24 -22.28 -6.85
C GLU A 139 -9.48 -21.64 -7.51
N GLN A 140 -10.65 -22.19 -7.27
CA GLN A 140 -11.90 -21.61 -7.77
C GLN A 140 -12.15 -20.20 -7.24
N VAL A 141 -11.92 -19.96 -5.94
CA VAL A 141 -12.08 -18.63 -5.34
C VAL A 141 -11.04 -17.64 -5.87
N LEU A 142 -9.82 -18.10 -6.12
CA LEU A 142 -8.77 -17.27 -6.74
C LEU A 142 -9.13 -16.87 -8.16
N LEU A 143 -9.68 -17.77 -8.95
CA LEU A 143 -10.17 -17.45 -10.31
C LEU A 143 -11.30 -16.43 -10.28
N ALA A 144 -12.26 -16.58 -9.38
CA ALA A 144 -13.34 -15.61 -9.19
C ALA A 144 -12.79 -14.25 -8.72
N ALA A 145 -11.87 -14.23 -7.77
CA ALA A 145 -11.21 -13.01 -7.28
C ALA A 145 -10.45 -12.29 -8.42
N ARG A 146 -9.74 -13.05 -9.25
CA ARG A 146 -9.06 -12.51 -10.44
C ARG A 146 -10.05 -11.84 -11.38
N GLN A 147 -11.21 -12.47 -11.64
CA GLN A 147 -12.22 -11.88 -12.52
C GLN A 147 -12.74 -10.56 -11.96
N VAL A 148 -13.10 -10.52 -10.68
CA VAL A 148 -13.55 -9.27 -10.01
C VAL A 148 -12.52 -8.15 -10.11
N LEU A 149 -11.22 -8.46 -9.93
CA LEU A 149 -10.16 -7.47 -10.07
C LEU A 149 -10.01 -6.98 -11.51
N TYR A 150 -10.18 -7.88 -12.48
CA TYR A 150 -10.13 -7.53 -13.89
C TYR A 150 -11.32 -6.65 -14.31
N ASP A 151 -12.53 -7.01 -13.92
CA ASP A 151 -13.74 -6.24 -14.20
C ASP A 151 -13.63 -4.82 -13.60
N ARG A 152 -13.08 -4.71 -12.40
CA ARG A 152 -12.82 -3.40 -11.77
C ARG A 152 -11.79 -2.58 -12.53
N PHE A 153 -10.73 -3.22 -13.04
CA PHE A 153 -9.75 -2.55 -13.89
C PHE A 153 -10.39 -2.06 -15.18
N GLU A 154 -11.20 -2.87 -15.86
CA GLU A 154 -11.88 -2.48 -17.09
C GLU A 154 -12.84 -1.31 -16.84
N GLU A 155 -13.66 -1.37 -15.80
CA GLU A 155 -14.56 -0.28 -15.42
C GLU A 155 -13.83 1.05 -15.22
N LEU A 156 -12.74 1.03 -14.45
CA LEU A 156 -11.94 2.23 -14.19
C LEU A 156 -11.18 2.71 -15.43
N SER A 157 -10.79 1.80 -16.30
CA SER A 157 -10.06 2.09 -17.54
C SER A 157 -10.88 2.90 -18.55
N GLU A 158 -12.21 2.79 -18.50
CA GLU A 158 -13.12 3.52 -19.36
C GLU A 158 -13.41 4.95 -18.86
N LYS A 159 -13.01 5.29 -17.63
CA LYS A 159 -13.15 6.63 -17.07
C LYS A 159 -12.14 7.60 -17.70
N SER A 160 -12.47 8.90 -17.65
CA SER A 160 -11.62 9.98 -18.11
C SER A 160 -10.84 10.63 -16.96
N ARG A 161 -9.88 11.48 -17.31
CA ARG A 161 -9.16 12.31 -16.34
C ARG A 161 -10.10 13.18 -15.51
N ASN A 162 -11.17 13.69 -16.13
CA ASN A 162 -12.12 14.60 -15.49
C ASN A 162 -12.96 13.92 -14.41
N ASP A 163 -13.12 12.59 -14.46
CA ASP A 163 -13.81 11.83 -13.41
C ASP A 163 -13.03 11.79 -12.08
N TYR A 164 -11.72 12.11 -12.13
CA TYR A 164 -10.84 12.13 -10.95
C TYR A 164 -9.97 13.40 -10.90
N PRO A 165 -10.57 14.58 -10.76
CA PRO A 165 -9.85 15.86 -10.87
C PRO A 165 -8.77 16.03 -9.80
N MET A 166 -8.95 15.48 -8.60
CA MET A 166 -7.93 15.55 -7.55
C MET A 166 -6.68 14.75 -7.92
N LEU A 167 -6.85 13.51 -8.40
CA LEU A 167 -5.73 12.62 -8.70
C LEU A 167 -4.93 13.06 -9.92
N PHE A 168 -5.63 13.45 -10.97
CA PHE A 168 -5.02 13.77 -12.26
C PHE A 168 -4.86 15.28 -12.48
N GLY A 169 -5.76 16.11 -11.92
CA GLY A 169 -5.68 17.56 -12.04
C GLY A 169 -4.60 18.18 -11.14
N GLN A 170 -4.33 17.60 -9.99
CA GLN A 170 -3.30 18.05 -9.05
C GLN A 170 -1.95 17.28 -9.22
N ASN A 171 -1.78 16.56 -10.30
CA ASN A 171 -0.57 15.78 -10.60
C ASN A 171 -0.16 14.81 -9.46
N LEU A 172 -1.13 14.28 -8.72
CA LEU A 172 -0.87 13.27 -7.68
C LEU A 172 -0.62 11.89 -8.28
N TRP A 173 -1.20 11.62 -9.46
CA TRP A 173 -0.91 10.40 -10.20
C TRP A 173 0.33 10.58 -11.07
N LEU A 174 1.18 9.57 -11.10
CA LEU A 174 2.45 9.62 -11.85
C LEU A 174 2.21 9.93 -13.33
N GLU A 175 2.86 10.99 -13.86
CA GLU A 175 2.76 11.48 -15.24
C GLU A 175 1.31 11.82 -15.66
N SER A 176 0.49 12.28 -14.75
CA SER A 176 -0.87 12.74 -15.06
C SER A 176 -0.89 13.95 -16.00
N ASP A 177 0.19 14.73 -16.03
CA ASP A 177 0.43 15.82 -16.97
C ASP A 177 0.45 15.38 -18.45
N LYS A 178 0.80 14.11 -18.69
CA LYS A 178 0.85 13.52 -20.04
C LYS A 178 -0.50 12.94 -20.52
N ILE A 179 -1.54 12.99 -19.67
CA ILE A 179 -2.87 12.48 -19.97
C ILE A 179 -3.76 13.67 -20.32
N LYS A 180 -4.32 13.70 -21.53
CA LYS A 180 -5.28 14.73 -21.94
C LYS A 180 -6.59 14.54 -21.18
N GLU A 181 -7.39 15.61 -21.08
CA GLU A 181 -8.64 15.59 -20.31
C GLU A 181 -9.65 14.56 -20.82
N GLU A 182 -9.68 14.34 -22.12
CA GLU A 182 -10.61 13.41 -22.79
C GLU A 182 -10.07 11.98 -22.89
N ASP A 183 -8.78 11.77 -22.59
CA ASP A 183 -8.17 10.45 -22.71
C ASP A 183 -8.72 9.50 -21.65
N LYS A 184 -8.99 8.25 -22.06
CA LYS A 184 -9.32 7.17 -21.14
C LYS A 184 -8.13 6.82 -20.26
N LEU A 185 -8.41 6.50 -19.01
CA LEU A 185 -7.39 6.20 -18.02
C LEU A 185 -6.66 4.86 -18.23
N ARG A 186 -7.10 4.05 -19.18
CA ARG A 186 -6.55 2.71 -19.45
C ARG A 186 -5.01 2.66 -19.51
N ARG A 187 -4.40 3.61 -20.23
CA ARG A 187 -2.93 3.68 -20.34
C ARG A 187 -2.27 4.04 -19.00
N ALA A 188 -2.84 5.02 -18.29
CA ALA A 188 -2.34 5.45 -16.99
C ALA A 188 -2.44 4.33 -15.94
N LEU A 189 -3.54 3.59 -15.93
CA LEU A 189 -3.78 2.52 -14.99
C LEU A 189 -2.95 1.28 -15.30
N LYS A 190 -2.80 0.89 -16.56
CA LYS A 190 -2.07 -0.32 -16.97
C LYS A 190 -0.60 -0.32 -16.54
N HIS A 191 0.07 0.82 -16.62
CA HIS A 191 1.50 0.94 -16.36
C HIS A 191 1.83 1.44 -14.95
N ARG A 192 0.84 1.90 -14.18
CA ARG A 192 1.07 2.69 -12.96
C ARG A 192 0.18 2.30 -11.80
N SER A 193 -0.66 1.34 -12.00
CA SER A 193 -1.46 0.75 -10.93
C SER A 193 -0.90 -0.60 -10.52
N THR A 194 -1.03 -0.89 -9.25
CA THR A 194 -0.84 -2.25 -8.75
C THR A 194 -2.21 -2.87 -8.56
N CYS A 195 -2.56 -3.78 -9.44
CA CYS A 195 -3.41 -4.88 -9.04
C CYS A 195 -2.48 -5.90 -8.39
N ASN A 196 -2.71 -6.27 -7.14
CA ASN A 196 -2.04 -7.43 -6.60
C ASN A 196 -2.38 -8.61 -7.52
N ARG A 197 -1.43 -8.96 -8.40
CA ARG A 197 -1.48 -10.27 -9.05
C ARG A 197 -1.26 -11.28 -7.93
N ILE A 198 -2.30 -12.00 -7.61
CA ILE A 198 -2.24 -13.19 -6.76
C ILE A 198 -1.50 -14.27 -7.53
#